data_90731a70798e78ddcfd26ba83a2e81f3
#
_entry.id   90731a70798e78ddcfd26ba83a2e81f3
#
_cell.length_a   1.000
_cell.length_b   1.000
_cell.length_c   1.000
_cell.angle_alpha   90.00
_cell.angle_beta   90.00
_cell.angle_gamma   90.00
#
_symmetry.space_group_name_H-M   'P 1'
#
loop_
_entity.id
_entity.type
_entity.pdbx_description
1 polymer ?
#
loop_
_entity_poly.entity_id
_entity_poly.type
_entity_poly.pdbx_seq_one_letter_code
_entity_poly.pdbx_strand_id
1 'polypeptide(L)'
;MVSGKTTLAEYLVREHGFTRVSLADPIKELESIQAHVPDALVTQKLRPIINNLVEKKQRHELEKWLMETFAKYPKMPGEKNRDLLQTLGHQARERYGNGIWVNYALKRSKQYDNVVIDDMRYQNEALLLRSSGFSIWRIEISKDTQRRRLLSIYGPQMLEFTDHPSETNLDTGWD
;
A
#
# COMPACT_ATOMS: atom_id res chain seq x y z
N MET A 1 14.09 3.14 -2.45
CA MET A 1 13.53 4.53 -2.46
C MET A 1 14.04 5.33 -3.66
N VAL A 2 13.32 6.39 -4.09
CA VAL A 2 13.69 7.40 -5.14
C VAL A 2 14.21 6.85 -6.47
N SER A 3 13.86 5.62 -6.84
CA SER A 3 14.24 5.01 -8.12
C SER A 3 13.49 5.56 -9.34
N GLY A 4 12.40 6.31 -9.14
CA GLY A 4 11.58 6.88 -10.21
C GLY A 4 10.30 6.09 -10.51
N LYS A 5 9.91 5.11 -9.66
CA LYS A 5 8.67 4.34 -9.84
C LYS A 5 7.43 5.23 -10.00
N THR A 6 7.28 6.18 -9.08
CA THR A 6 6.14 7.12 -9.10
C THR A 6 6.18 8.02 -10.34
N THR A 7 7.35 8.50 -10.73
CA THR A 7 7.52 9.32 -11.95
C THR A 7 7.09 8.54 -13.20
N LEU A 8 7.49 7.26 -13.30
CA LEU A 8 7.06 6.40 -14.40
C LEU A 8 5.55 6.14 -14.37
N ALA A 9 4.99 5.88 -13.19
CA ALA A 9 3.55 5.68 -13.04
C ALA A 9 2.75 6.93 -13.46
N GLU A 10 3.20 8.11 -13.03
CA GLU A 10 2.59 9.39 -13.43
C GLU A 10 2.68 9.63 -14.94
N TYR A 11 3.80 9.27 -15.57
CA TYR A 11 3.96 9.33 -17.02
C TYR A 11 2.96 8.40 -17.72
N LEU A 12 2.81 7.14 -17.28
CA LEU A 12 1.85 6.19 -17.84
C LEU A 12 0.41 6.68 -17.69
N VAL A 13 0.08 7.28 -16.56
CA VAL A 13 -1.26 7.87 -16.34
C VAL A 13 -1.51 9.02 -17.31
N ARG A 14 -0.58 9.96 -17.42
CA ARG A 14 -0.75 11.17 -18.21
C ARG A 14 -0.74 10.91 -19.72
N GLU A 15 0.20 10.09 -20.21
CA GLU A 15 0.46 9.94 -21.65
C GLU A 15 -0.19 8.68 -22.24
N HIS A 16 -0.52 7.67 -21.42
CA HIS A 16 -0.96 6.36 -21.91
C HIS A 16 -2.31 5.92 -21.33
N GLY A 17 -3.00 6.78 -20.59
CA GLY A 17 -4.35 6.51 -20.09
C GLY A 17 -4.41 5.40 -19.02
N PHE A 18 -3.32 5.13 -18.32
CA PHE A 18 -3.33 4.20 -17.20
C PHE A 18 -4.06 4.79 -16.00
N THR A 19 -4.68 3.93 -15.19
CA THR A 19 -5.17 4.29 -13.87
C THR A 19 -4.18 3.80 -12.82
N ARG A 20 -3.75 4.69 -11.92
CA ARG A 20 -2.90 4.30 -10.80
C ARG A 20 -3.73 3.70 -9.68
N VAL A 21 -3.36 2.50 -9.24
CA VAL A 21 -3.91 1.80 -8.08
C VAL A 21 -2.76 1.52 -7.12
N SER A 22 -2.93 1.80 -5.82
CA SER A 22 -1.88 1.60 -4.81
C SER A 22 -2.28 0.48 -3.84
N LEU A 23 -1.32 -0.36 -3.47
CA LEU A 23 -1.50 -1.38 -2.42
C LEU A 23 -1.75 -0.74 -1.06
N ALA A 24 -1.26 0.49 -0.84
CA ALA A 24 -1.45 1.24 0.39
C ALA A 24 -2.76 2.04 0.43
N ASP A 25 -3.51 2.14 -0.67
CA ASP A 25 -4.76 2.92 -0.69
C ASP A 25 -5.76 2.49 0.39
N PRO A 26 -6.08 1.19 0.56
CA PRO A 26 -7.02 0.78 1.59
C PRO A 26 -6.52 1.09 3.01
N ILE A 27 -5.21 1.03 3.25
CA ILE A 27 -4.64 1.35 4.57
C ILE A 27 -4.81 2.84 4.89
N LYS A 28 -4.56 3.72 3.91
CA LYS A 28 -4.75 5.17 4.04
C LYS A 28 -6.23 5.53 4.19
N GLU A 29 -7.11 4.83 3.47
CA GLU A 29 -8.56 5.03 3.56
C GLU A 29 -9.09 4.62 4.96
N LEU A 30 -8.60 3.50 5.51
CA LEU A 30 -8.91 3.06 6.88
C LEU A 30 -8.46 4.08 7.93
N GLU A 31 -7.24 4.60 7.81
CA GLU A 31 -6.71 5.64 8.69
C GLU A 31 -7.52 6.94 8.58
N SER A 32 -7.86 7.36 7.38
CA SER A 32 -8.70 8.53 7.14
C SER A 32 -10.11 8.38 7.76
N ILE A 33 -10.70 7.19 7.67
CA ILE A 33 -11.98 6.89 8.35
C ILE A 33 -11.84 7.05 9.87
N GLN A 34 -10.79 6.47 10.44
CA GLN A 34 -10.54 6.58 11.88
C GLN A 34 -10.37 8.04 12.32
N ALA A 35 -9.63 8.84 11.55
CA ALA A 35 -9.32 10.22 11.89
C ALA A 35 -10.53 11.18 11.78
N HIS A 36 -11.36 11.02 10.73
CA HIS A 36 -12.32 12.06 10.35
C HIS A 36 -13.80 11.66 10.48
N VAL A 37 -14.11 10.35 10.51
CA VAL A 37 -15.50 9.90 10.54
C VAL A 37 -16.04 9.85 11.96
N PRO A 38 -17.26 10.41 12.25
CA PRO A 38 -17.93 10.24 13.52
C PRO A 38 -18.14 8.76 13.87
N ASP A 39 -17.97 8.38 15.13
CA ASP A 39 -18.00 6.98 15.58
C ASP A 39 -19.26 6.23 15.14
N ALA A 40 -20.42 6.90 15.18
CA ALA A 40 -21.69 6.33 14.75
C ALA A 40 -21.75 5.92 13.28
N LEU A 41 -20.86 6.48 12.42
CA LEU A 41 -20.82 6.24 10.98
C LEU A 41 -19.64 5.37 10.54
N VAL A 42 -18.68 5.07 11.43
CA VAL A 42 -17.45 4.33 11.08
C VAL A 42 -17.77 2.99 10.45
N THR A 43 -18.63 2.18 11.08
CA THR A 43 -19.02 0.85 10.53
C THR A 43 -19.60 0.96 9.11
N GLN A 44 -20.45 1.94 8.85
CA GLN A 44 -21.01 2.16 7.53
C GLN A 44 -19.94 2.46 6.48
N LYS A 45 -18.95 3.28 6.84
CA LYS A 45 -17.83 3.66 5.96
C LYS A 45 -16.82 2.54 5.75
N LEU A 46 -16.65 1.64 6.73
CA LEU A 46 -15.76 0.47 6.62
C LEU A 46 -16.29 -0.61 5.67
N ARG A 47 -17.59 -0.79 5.56
CA ARG A 47 -18.20 -1.90 4.79
C ARG A 47 -17.69 -2.03 3.35
N PRO A 48 -17.59 -0.98 2.52
CA PRO A 48 -17.08 -1.11 1.16
C PRO A 48 -15.64 -1.61 1.12
N ILE A 49 -14.77 -1.14 2.03
CA ILE A 49 -13.37 -1.54 2.12
C ILE A 49 -13.28 -3.00 2.54
N ILE A 50 -13.97 -3.38 3.62
CA ILE A 50 -14.01 -4.75 4.15
C ILE A 50 -14.48 -5.74 3.08
N ASN A 51 -15.52 -5.39 2.30
CA ASN A 51 -16.03 -6.23 1.22
C ASN A 51 -14.99 -6.50 0.12
N ASN A 52 -14.07 -5.56 -0.07
CA ASN A 52 -12.99 -5.70 -1.05
C ASN A 52 -11.74 -6.40 -0.46
N LEU A 53 -11.51 -6.31 0.85
CA LEU A 53 -10.34 -6.91 1.50
C LEU A 53 -10.47 -8.43 1.68
N VAL A 54 -11.63 -8.89 2.18
CA VAL A 54 -11.81 -10.28 2.59
C VAL A 54 -13.08 -10.92 2.02
N GLU A 55 -13.17 -12.25 2.14
CA GLU A 55 -14.39 -12.99 1.81
C GLU A 55 -15.49 -12.77 2.85
N LYS A 56 -16.75 -13.09 2.47
CA LYS A 56 -17.94 -12.85 3.32
C LYS A 56 -17.81 -13.42 4.73
N LYS A 57 -17.22 -14.62 4.87
CA LYS A 57 -17.07 -15.32 6.16
C LYS A 57 -16.14 -14.58 7.15
N GLN A 58 -15.20 -13.77 6.65
CA GLN A 58 -14.19 -13.06 7.46
C GLN A 58 -14.57 -11.60 7.76
N ARG A 59 -15.65 -11.07 7.16
CA ARG A 59 -15.99 -9.64 7.23
C ARG A 59 -16.29 -9.16 8.63
N HIS A 60 -17.04 -9.94 9.40
CA HIS A 60 -17.40 -9.58 10.78
C HIS A 60 -16.15 -9.55 11.69
N GLU A 61 -15.26 -10.53 11.53
CA GLU A 61 -14.01 -10.57 12.29
C GLU A 61 -13.09 -9.39 11.94
N LEU A 62 -12.96 -9.07 10.64
CA LEU A 62 -12.17 -7.91 10.19
C LEU A 62 -12.75 -6.60 10.72
N GLU A 63 -14.08 -6.42 10.67
CA GLU A 63 -14.75 -5.24 11.20
C GLU A 63 -14.48 -5.07 12.70
N LYS A 64 -14.66 -6.14 13.47
CA LYS A 64 -14.38 -6.15 14.91
C LYS A 64 -12.93 -5.78 15.21
N TRP A 65 -11.98 -6.43 14.52
CA TRP A 65 -10.56 -6.12 14.69
C TRP A 65 -10.21 -4.67 14.34
N LEU A 66 -10.79 -4.12 13.28
CA LEU A 66 -10.58 -2.71 12.90
C LEU A 66 -11.10 -1.76 13.99
N MET A 67 -12.29 -2.01 14.53
CA MET A 67 -12.86 -1.19 15.61
C MET A 67 -12.01 -1.26 16.88
N GLU A 68 -11.56 -2.45 17.27
CA GLU A 68 -10.65 -2.64 18.41
C GLU A 68 -9.29 -1.96 18.19
N THR A 69 -8.79 -1.97 16.95
CA THR A 69 -7.55 -1.30 16.60
C THR A 69 -7.72 0.22 16.64
N PHE A 70 -8.78 0.74 16.04
CA PHE A 70 -9.06 2.18 16.04
C PHE A 70 -9.19 2.77 17.45
N ALA A 71 -9.77 2.02 18.39
CA ALA A 71 -9.91 2.44 19.78
C ALA A 71 -8.56 2.62 20.52
N LYS A 72 -7.48 2.01 20.02
CA LYS A 72 -6.14 2.10 20.63
C LYS A 72 -5.34 3.32 20.19
N TYR A 73 -5.78 4.00 19.14
CA TYR A 73 -5.04 5.12 18.55
C TYR A 73 -5.83 6.42 18.64
N PRO A 74 -5.18 7.56 18.95
CA PRO A 74 -5.85 8.85 18.94
C PRO A 74 -6.33 9.20 17.54
N LYS A 75 -7.44 9.89 17.44
CA LYS A 75 -7.87 10.53 16.18
C LYS A 75 -6.94 11.72 15.92
N MET A 76 -6.33 11.76 14.74
CA MET A 76 -5.38 12.79 14.33
C MET A 76 -5.84 13.45 13.02
N PRO A 77 -6.95 14.22 13.04
CA PRO A 77 -7.42 14.88 11.82
C PRO A 77 -6.41 15.93 11.35
N GLY A 78 -6.01 15.84 10.06
CA GLY A 78 -5.01 16.71 9.46
C GLY A 78 -3.55 16.25 9.58
N GLU A 79 -3.28 15.19 10.34
CA GLU A 79 -1.96 14.59 10.48
C GLU A 79 -2.00 13.09 10.17
N LYS A 80 -0.87 12.56 9.66
CA LYS A 80 -0.74 11.11 9.43
C LYS A 80 -0.47 10.39 10.74
N ASN A 81 -1.35 9.48 11.11
CA ASN A 81 -1.11 8.53 12.19
C ASN A 81 -0.22 7.37 11.70
N ARG A 82 1.10 7.56 11.77
CA ARG A 82 2.09 6.57 11.25
C ARG A 82 2.00 5.24 11.97
N ASP A 83 1.78 5.25 13.28
CA ASP A 83 1.71 4.04 14.11
C ASP A 83 0.47 3.21 13.75
N LEU A 84 -0.67 3.87 13.53
CA LEU A 84 -1.88 3.22 13.04
C LEU A 84 -1.67 2.63 11.64
N LEU A 85 -1.08 3.39 10.71
CA LEU A 85 -0.80 2.92 9.34
C LEU A 85 0.11 1.68 9.35
N GLN A 86 1.17 1.67 10.16
CA GLN A 86 2.07 0.53 10.30
C GLN A 86 1.36 -0.68 10.92
N THR A 87 0.58 -0.45 11.98
CA THR A 87 -0.20 -1.50 12.63
C THR A 87 -1.21 -2.13 11.68
N LEU A 88 -2.00 -1.32 10.96
CA LEU A 88 -2.95 -1.82 9.95
C LEU A 88 -2.22 -2.61 8.86
N GLY A 89 -1.14 -2.04 8.32
CA GLY A 89 -0.36 -2.66 7.25
C GLY A 89 0.23 -4.02 7.63
N HIS A 90 0.76 -4.14 8.84
CA HIS A 90 1.43 -5.35 9.32
C HIS A 90 0.44 -6.39 9.86
N GLN A 91 -0.37 -6.04 10.84
CA GLN A 91 -1.26 -7.00 11.52
C GLN A 91 -2.36 -7.56 10.61
N ALA A 92 -2.81 -6.79 9.62
CA ALA A 92 -3.76 -7.35 8.65
C ALA A 92 -3.14 -8.47 7.79
N ARG A 93 -1.85 -8.35 7.44
CA ARG A 93 -1.13 -9.44 6.74
C ARG A 93 -1.00 -10.68 7.60
N GLU A 94 -0.70 -10.54 8.87
CA GLU A 94 -0.59 -11.67 9.81
C GLU A 94 -1.93 -12.38 10.01
N ARG A 95 -3.03 -11.63 10.12
CA ARG A 95 -4.36 -12.18 10.42
C ARG A 95 -5.09 -12.73 9.20
N TYR A 96 -4.98 -12.04 8.07
CA TYR A 96 -5.80 -12.31 6.86
C TYR A 96 -4.96 -12.75 5.67
N GLY A 97 -3.65 -12.91 5.85
CA GLY A 97 -2.70 -13.37 4.85
C GLY A 97 -1.97 -12.24 4.12
N ASN A 98 -0.76 -12.55 3.68
CA ASN A 98 0.17 -11.60 3.05
C ASN A 98 -0.36 -10.96 1.76
N GLY A 99 -1.39 -11.53 1.15
CA GLY A 99 -2.00 -11.02 -0.08
C GLY A 99 -3.16 -10.04 0.13
N ILE A 100 -3.55 -9.72 1.37
CA ILE A 100 -4.77 -8.93 1.64
C ILE A 100 -4.81 -7.62 0.85
N TRP A 101 -3.70 -6.87 0.79
CA TRP A 101 -3.62 -5.59 0.09
C TRP A 101 -3.58 -5.76 -1.42
N VAL A 102 -2.90 -6.81 -1.91
CA VAL A 102 -2.89 -7.18 -3.34
C VAL A 102 -4.29 -7.57 -3.80
N ASN A 103 -5.02 -8.37 -3.02
CA ASN A 103 -6.39 -8.79 -3.35
C ASN A 103 -7.34 -7.58 -3.47
N TYR A 104 -7.19 -6.58 -2.62
CA TYR A 104 -7.92 -5.32 -2.75
C TYR A 104 -7.59 -4.60 -4.07
N ALA A 105 -6.29 -4.42 -4.36
CA ALA A 105 -5.84 -3.77 -5.58
C ALA A 105 -6.31 -4.52 -6.84
N LEU A 106 -6.25 -5.86 -6.85
CA LEU A 106 -6.74 -6.69 -7.95
C LEU A 106 -8.24 -6.54 -8.19
N LYS A 107 -9.06 -6.49 -7.12
CA LYS A 107 -10.50 -6.25 -7.25
C LYS A 107 -10.78 -4.86 -7.82
N ARG A 108 -10.04 -3.85 -7.36
CA ARG A 108 -10.16 -2.48 -7.84
C ARG A 108 -9.71 -2.33 -9.30
N SER A 109 -8.64 -3.01 -9.67
CA SER A 109 -8.08 -3.00 -11.04
C SER A 109 -9.06 -3.49 -12.10
N LYS A 110 -9.98 -4.39 -11.75
CA LYS A 110 -11.01 -4.89 -12.67
C LYS A 110 -11.97 -3.82 -13.23
N GLN A 111 -11.95 -2.63 -12.68
CA GLN A 111 -12.79 -1.50 -13.09
C GLN A 111 -12.14 -0.65 -14.20
N TYR A 112 -10.88 -0.95 -14.57
CA TYR A 112 -10.08 -0.15 -15.49
C TYR A 112 -9.40 -1.03 -16.53
N ASP A 113 -9.24 -0.52 -17.73
CA ASP A 113 -8.59 -1.23 -18.85
C ASP A 113 -7.08 -1.35 -18.66
N ASN A 114 -6.44 -0.26 -18.22
CA ASN A 114 -5.01 -0.19 -18.00
C ASN A 114 -4.70 0.28 -16.57
N VAL A 115 -3.92 -0.49 -15.83
CA VAL A 115 -3.59 -0.20 -14.42
C VAL A 115 -2.09 -0.22 -14.21
N VAL A 116 -1.58 0.74 -13.44
CA VAL A 116 -0.22 0.76 -12.92
C VAL A 116 -0.23 0.75 -11.39
N ILE A 117 0.63 -0.11 -10.81
CA ILE A 117 0.87 -0.23 -9.36
C ILE A 117 2.35 0.06 -9.12
N ASP A 118 2.68 1.12 -8.38
CA ASP A 118 4.06 1.59 -8.21
C ASP A 118 4.60 1.47 -6.78
N ASP A 119 3.82 0.91 -5.87
CA ASP A 119 4.16 0.79 -4.45
C ASP A 119 4.36 -0.66 -3.95
N MET A 120 4.52 -1.61 -4.87
CA MET A 120 4.90 -2.98 -4.56
C MET A 120 6.27 -3.03 -3.86
N ARG A 121 6.38 -3.81 -2.78
CA ARG A 121 7.57 -3.87 -1.92
C ARG A 121 8.05 -5.28 -1.57
N TYR A 122 7.21 -6.31 -1.74
CA TYR A 122 7.50 -7.67 -1.32
C TYR A 122 7.39 -8.66 -2.47
N GLN A 123 8.21 -9.73 -2.43
CA GLN A 123 8.20 -10.78 -3.46
C GLN A 123 6.84 -11.47 -3.59
N ASN A 124 6.16 -11.73 -2.49
CA ASN A 124 4.82 -12.33 -2.53
C ASN A 124 3.79 -11.43 -3.25
N GLU A 125 3.93 -10.10 -3.15
CA GLU A 125 3.09 -9.14 -3.88
C GLU A 125 3.38 -9.25 -5.39
N ALA A 126 4.66 -9.31 -5.78
CA ALA A 126 5.07 -9.48 -7.17
C ALA A 126 4.53 -10.79 -7.76
N LEU A 127 4.64 -11.91 -7.03
CA LEU A 127 4.15 -13.21 -7.47
C LEU A 127 2.62 -13.21 -7.68
N LEU A 128 1.86 -12.65 -6.73
CA LEU A 128 0.40 -12.55 -6.84
C LEU A 128 -0.04 -11.65 -8.00
N LEU A 129 0.61 -10.52 -8.21
CA LEU A 129 0.32 -9.64 -9.33
C LEU A 129 0.66 -10.31 -10.67
N ARG A 130 1.84 -10.95 -10.78
CA ARG A 130 2.25 -11.69 -11.99
C ARG A 130 1.27 -12.82 -12.32
N SER A 131 0.88 -13.62 -11.33
CA SER A 131 -0.11 -14.71 -11.54
C SER A 131 -1.51 -14.20 -11.90
N SER A 132 -1.80 -12.93 -11.64
CA SER A 132 -3.03 -12.23 -12.00
C SER A 132 -2.95 -11.49 -13.34
N GLY A 133 -1.88 -11.69 -14.13
CA GLY A 133 -1.72 -11.12 -15.47
C GLY A 133 -1.00 -9.77 -15.53
N PHE A 134 -0.44 -9.28 -14.43
CA PHE A 134 0.36 -8.06 -14.45
C PHE A 134 1.77 -8.32 -14.96
N SER A 135 2.27 -7.44 -15.81
CA SER A 135 3.70 -7.36 -16.14
C SER A 135 4.44 -6.65 -15.01
N ILE A 136 5.50 -7.28 -14.50
CA ILE A 136 6.30 -6.71 -13.42
C ILE A 136 7.57 -6.08 -14.01
N TRP A 137 7.75 -4.79 -13.76
CA TRP A 137 8.90 -4.02 -14.22
C TRP A 137 9.76 -3.60 -13.04
N ARG A 138 11.06 -3.79 -13.15
CA ARG A 138 12.05 -3.30 -12.20
C ARG A 138 12.73 -2.06 -12.76
N ILE A 139 12.76 -0.99 -11.98
CA ILE A 139 13.52 0.22 -12.31
C ILE A 139 14.83 0.17 -11.56
N GLU A 140 15.92 0.06 -12.29
CA GLU A 140 17.27 0.06 -11.72
C GLU A 140 17.90 1.43 -11.88
N ILE A 141 18.54 1.90 -10.82
CA ILE A 141 19.38 3.10 -10.80
C ILE A 141 20.68 2.78 -10.06
N SER A 142 21.78 3.48 -10.42
CA SER A 142 23.02 3.32 -9.68
C SER A 142 22.86 3.77 -8.21
N LYS A 143 23.61 3.12 -7.30
CA LYS A 143 23.63 3.50 -5.88
C LYS A 143 24.02 4.97 -5.68
N ASP A 144 24.92 5.50 -6.50
CA ASP A 144 25.29 6.92 -6.45
C ASP A 144 24.14 7.84 -6.84
N THR A 145 23.37 7.48 -7.87
CA THR A 145 22.18 8.24 -8.27
C THR A 145 21.12 8.19 -7.18
N GLN A 146 20.90 7.02 -6.58
CA GLN A 146 19.95 6.85 -5.47
C GLN A 146 20.36 7.72 -4.26
N ARG A 147 21.64 7.65 -3.87
CA ARG A 147 22.18 8.43 -2.75
C ARG A 147 22.04 9.94 -2.99
N ARG A 148 22.41 10.43 -4.17
CA ARG A 148 22.26 11.86 -4.53
C ARG A 148 20.81 12.32 -4.42
N ARG A 149 19.86 11.53 -4.95
CA ARG A 149 18.43 11.85 -4.89
C ARG A 149 17.89 11.83 -3.46
N LEU A 150 18.29 10.85 -2.64
CA LEU A 150 17.90 10.78 -1.23
C LEU A 150 18.39 12.00 -0.45
N LEU A 151 19.67 12.37 -0.60
CA LEU A 151 20.25 13.54 0.05
C LEU A 151 19.55 14.83 -0.38
N SER A 152 19.25 14.98 -1.68
CA SER A 152 18.62 16.19 -2.22
C SER A 152 17.17 16.37 -1.75
N ILE A 153 16.40 15.27 -1.58
CA ILE A 153 14.96 15.33 -1.29
C ILE A 153 14.69 15.30 0.22
N TYR A 154 15.43 14.49 0.97
CA TYR A 154 15.10 14.16 2.35
C TYR A 154 16.22 14.47 3.36
N GLY A 155 17.43 14.80 2.89
CA GLY A 155 18.58 15.01 3.75
C GLY A 155 19.28 13.71 4.20
N PRO A 156 20.40 13.83 4.96
CA PRO A 156 21.29 12.73 5.29
C PRO A 156 20.65 11.65 6.19
N GLN A 157 19.67 12.01 7.01
CA GLN A 157 18.98 11.09 7.92
C GLN A 157 18.28 9.93 7.22
N MET A 158 17.95 10.08 5.94
CA MET A 158 17.27 9.02 5.18
C MET A 158 18.19 7.93 4.66
N LEU A 159 19.49 8.08 4.74
CA LEU A 159 20.45 7.05 4.33
C LEU A 159 20.38 5.81 5.24
N GLU A 160 20.00 5.96 6.50
CA GLU A 160 19.86 4.88 7.47
C GLU A 160 18.71 3.91 7.13
N PHE A 161 17.74 4.38 6.32
CA PHE A 161 16.56 3.58 5.94
C PHE A 161 16.72 2.82 4.61
N THR A 162 17.87 2.92 3.94
CA THR A 162 18.08 2.25 2.63
C THR A 162 18.13 0.74 2.75
N ASP A 163 18.54 0.20 3.91
CA ASP A 163 18.69 -1.24 4.15
C ASP A 163 17.45 -1.87 4.82
N HIS A 164 16.37 -1.10 4.99
CA HIS A 164 15.14 -1.63 5.55
C HIS A 164 14.55 -2.74 4.65
N PRO A 165 14.00 -3.86 5.21
CA PRO A 165 13.47 -4.97 4.42
C PRO A 165 12.46 -4.58 3.34
N SER A 166 11.64 -3.54 3.58
CA SER A 166 10.69 -3.02 2.58
C SER A 166 11.36 -2.35 1.36
N GLU A 167 12.66 -2.05 1.43
CA GLU A 167 13.42 -1.47 0.33
C GLU A 167 14.34 -2.49 -0.36
N THR A 168 14.67 -3.59 0.32
CA THR A 168 15.63 -4.60 -0.15
C THR A 168 14.98 -5.94 -0.50
N ASN A 169 13.76 -6.23 -0.05
CA ASN A 169 13.08 -7.52 -0.28
C ASN A 169 12.93 -7.87 -1.77
N LEU A 170 12.88 -6.86 -2.64
CA LEU A 170 12.78 -6.99 -4.08
C LEU A 170 14.15 -6.95 -4.80
N ASP A 171 15.27 -6.96 -4.08
CA ASP A 171 16.61 -6.92 -4.70
C ASP A 171 17.06 -8.28 -5.25
N THR A 172 16.41 -9.37 -4.85
CA THR A 172 16.67 -10.75 -5.29
C THR A 172 15.40 -11.42 -5.80
N GLY A 173 15.54 -12.52 -6.56
CA GLY A 173 14.40 -13.36 -6.96
C GLY A 173 13.65 -12.88 -8.21
N TRP A 174 14.33 -12.22 -9.15
CA TRP A 174 13.77 -11.70 -10.41
C TRP A 174 14.10 -12.56 -11.65
N ASP A 175 14.69 -13.73 -11.46
CA ASP A 175 15.04 -14.67 -12.56
C ASP A 175 13.81 -15.38 -13.11
#